data_98e7e35a135394d87d47cae789ea755b
#
_entry.id   98e7e35a135394d87d47cae789ea755b
#
_cell.length_a   1.000
_cell.length_b   1.000
_cell.length_c   1.000
_cell.angle_alpha   90.00
_cell.angle_beta   90.00
_cell.angle_gamma   90.00
#
_symmetry.space_group_name_H-M   'P 1'
#
loop_
_entity.id
_entity.type
_entity.pdbx_description
1 polymer ?
#
loop_
_entity_poly.entity_id
_entity_poly.type
_entity_poly.pdbx_seq_one_letter_code
_entity_poly.pdbx_strand_id
1 'polypeptide(L)'
;RGISSPMLMEAPKRATKFACNDQYQKIFKNLFNTNETTQKISIAAGASAGMTEAAVIVPFELIKIRMQDVKSSYLGPMDCLKKTIKNEGIMGLYKGIESTMWRNALWNGGYFGVIYQVRNSMPVAKTKGQKTRNDLIAGAIGGTVGTMLNTPFDVVKSRIQSVDAVSSAVKKYNWCLPSLLVICREEGFRALYKGFVPKVCRLAPGGSLMLVVFTGMMNFFRDLKYGH
;
A
#
# COMPACT_ATOMS: atom_id res chain seq x y z
N ARG A 1 10.57 19.64 -6.80
CA ARG A 1 9.80 20.04 -5.59
C ARG A 1 9.11 18.78 -5.02
N GLY A 2 9.36 18.43 -3.73
CA GLY A 2 8.56 17.42 -3.02
C GLY A 2 9.21 16.07 -2.71
N ILE A 3 10.53 15.89 -2.77
CA ILE A 3 11.19 14.62 -2.39
C ILE A 3 11.20 14.42 -0.85
N SER A 4 11.26 15.50 -0.08
CA SER A 4 11.28 15.44 1.39
C SER A 4 9.98 14.89 1.99
N SER A 5 8.83 15.25 1.43
CA SER A 5 7.54 14.77 1.92
C SER A 5 7.36 13.25 1.80
N PRO A 6 7.65 12.58 0.67
CA PRO A 6 7.63 11.13 0.59
C PRO A 6 8.60 10.44 1.54
N MET A 7 9.81 10.98 1.75
CA MET A 7 10.80 10.36 2.64
C MET A 7 10.36 10.38 4.10
N LEU A 8 9.85 11.52 4.59
CA LEU A 8 9.34 11.65 5.96
C LEU A 8 8.13 10.75 6.24
N MET A 9 7.32 10.47 5.22
CA MET A 9 6.11 9.65 5.37
C MET A 9 6.37 8.15 5.24
N GLU A 10 7.41 7.73 4.52
CA GLU A 10 7.64 6.31 4.25
C GLU A 10 8.04 5.54 5.52
N ALA A 11 8.82 6.15 6.43
CA ALA A 11 9.23 5.51 7.68
C ALA A 11 8.04 5.25 8.64
N PRO A 12 7.20 6.24 9.00
CA PRO A 12 6.00 5.99 9.82
C PRO A 12 5.04 4.99 9.17
N LYS A 13 4.86 5.05 7.85
CA LYS A 13 4.03 4.12 7.09
C LYS A 13 4.48 2.68 7.27
N ARG A 14 5.76 2.40 7.06
CA ARG A 14 6.31 1.05 7.21
C ARG A 14 6.28 0.58 8.66
N ALA A 15 6.64 1.45 9.61
CA ALA A 15 6.58 1.14 11.03
C ALA A 15 5.16 0.74 11.46
N THR A 16 4.14 1.53 11.10
CA THR A 16 2.74 1.23 11.40
C THR A 16 2.32 -0.11 10.78
N LYS A 17 2.68 -0.34 9.51
CA LYS A 17 2.33 -1.58 8.82
C LYS A 17 2.88 -2.82 9.51
N PHE A 18 4.18 -2.82 9.85
CA PHE A 18 4.81 -3.98 10.48
C PHE A 18 4.32 -4.19 11.92
N ALA A 19 4.22 -3.12 12.70
CA ALA A 19 3.72 -3.18 14.08
C ALA A 19 2.28 -3.69 14.13
N CYS A 20 1.39 -3.16 13.29
CA CYS A 20 0.01 -3.60 13.21
C CYS A 20 -0.09 -5.05 12.73
N ASN A 21 0.68 -5.45 11.72
CA ASN A 21 0.65 -6.82 11.21
C ASN A 21 1.06 -7.84 12.29
N ASP A 22 2.10 -7.55 13.07
CA ASP A 22 2.54 -8.42 14.18
C ASP A 22 1.47 -8.53 15.28
N GLN A 23 0.85 -7.41 15.66
CA GLN A 23 -0.22 -7.40 16.64
C GLN A 23 -1.46 -8.17 16.15
N TYR A 24 -1.91 -7.93 14.91
CA TYR A 24 -3.04 -8.64 14.33
C TYR A 24 -2.78 -10.14 14.19
N GLN A 25 -1.56 -10.55 13.85
CA GLN A 25 -1.21 -11.97 13.85
C GLN A 25 -1.37 -12.59 15.25
N LYS A 26 -0.94 -11.92 16.30
CA LYS A 26 -1.12 -12.39 17.70
C LYS A 26 -2.61 -12.47 18.05
N ILE A 27 -3.39 -11.43 17.74
CA ILE A 27 -4.83 -11.40 18.01
C ILE A 27 -5.53 -12.55 17.28
N PHE A 28 -5.26 -12.75 15.99
CA PHE A 28 -5.91 -13.82 15.23
C PHE A 28 -5.43 -15.22 15.65
N LYS A 29 -4.17 -15.39 16.05
CA LYS A 29 -3.71 -16.66 16.63
C LYS A 29 -4.48 -17.00 17.91
N ASN A 30 -4.64 -16.04 18.79
CA ASN A 30 -5.43 -16.22 20.03
C ASN A 30 -6.90 -16.49 19.71
N LEU A 31 -7.49 -15.78 18.76
CA LEU A 31 -8.89 -15.95 18.36
C LEU A 31 -9.16 -17.34 17.74
N PHE A 32 -8.24 -17.85 16.94
CA PHE A 32 -8.32 -19.17 16.31
C PHE A 32 -7.70 -20.28 17.14
N ASN A 33 -7.25 -19.97 18.36
CA ASN A 33 -6.63 -20.92 19.32
C ASN A 33 -5.51 -21.76 18.67
N THR A 34 -4.66 -21.11 17.87
CA THR A 34 -3.61 -21.75 17.06
C THR A 34 -2.27 -21.06 17.30
N ASN A 35 -1.22 -21.83 17.58
CA ASN A 35 0.14 -21.31 17.75
C ASN A 35 0.85 -21.06 16.40
N GLU A 36 0.38 -21.70 15.33
CA GLU A 36 0.99 -21.60 14.00
C GLU A 36 0.33 -20.52 13.15
N THR A 37 1.15 -19.89 12.29
CA THR A 37 0.65 -18.90 11.32
C THR A 37 0.06 -19.62 10.11
N THR A 38 -1.25 -19.83 10.12
CA THR A 38 -1.98 -20.39 8.98
C THR A 38 -2.17 -19.35 7.87
N GLN A 39 -2.40 -19.80 6.63
CA GLN A 39 -2.69 -18.93 5.50
C GLN A 39 -3.84 -17.94 5.78
N LYS A 40 -4.92 -18.42 6.40
CA LYS A 40 -6.09 -17.59 6.77
C LYS A 40 -5.70 -16.47 7.74
N ILE A 41 -4.88 -16.78 8.75
CA ILE A 41 -4.37 -15.80 9.72
C ILE A 41 -3.48 -14.78 9.02
N SER A 42 -2.61 -15.22 8.12
CA SER A 42 -1.71 -14.33 7.37
C SER A 42 -2.48 -13.34 6.48
N ILE A 43 -3.52 -13.82 5.78
CA ILE A 43 -4.39 -12.98 4.94
C ILE A 43 -5.17 -11.99 5.81
N ALA A 44 -5.82 -12.47 6.88
CA ALA A 44 -6.63 -11.64 7.76
C ALA A 44 -5.78 -10.55 8.47
N ALA A 45 -4.63 -10.93 9.01
CA ALA A 45 -3.71 -9.99 9.66
C ALA A 45 -3.16 -8.96 8.68
N GLY A 46 -2.77 -9.39 7.48
CA GLY A 46 -2.28 -8.50 6.42
C GLY A 46 -3.35 -7.51 5.94
N ALA A 47 -4.59 -7.98 5.75
CA ALA A 47 -5.70 -7.12 5.37
C ALA A 47 -6.04 -6.09 6.46
N SER A 48 -6.15 -6.54 7.72
CA SER A 48 -6.44 -5.66 8.86
C SER A 48 -5.34 -4.62 9.10
N ALA A 49 -4.07 -5.03 9.00
CA ALA A 49 -2.93 -4.12 9.08
C ALA A 49 -2.97 -3.08 7.96
N GLY A 50 -3.34 -3.49 6.74
CA GLY A 50 -3.49 -2.59 5.60
C GLY A 50 -4.62 -1.56 5.78
N MET A 51 -5.72 -1.95 6.41
CA MET A 51 -6.83 -1.03 6.73
C MET A 51 -6.40 0.00 7.78
N THR A 52 -5.72 -0.43 8.84
CA THR A 52 -5.22 0.47 9.91
C THR A 52 -4.16 1.41 9.35
N GLU A 53 -3.26 0.92 8.51
CA GLU A 53 -2.28 1.73 7.79
C GLU A 53 -2.98 2.83 6.98
N ALA A 54 -4.09 2.53 6.30
CA ALA A 54 -4.83 3.51 5.50
C ALA A 54 -5.33 4.68 6.35
N ALA A 55 -5.86 4.41 7.56
CA ALA A 55 -6.36 5.46 8.44
C ALA A 55 -5.27 6.49 8.82
N VAL A 56 -4.03 6.03 9.02
CA VAL A 56 -2.91 6.90 9.36
C VAL A 56 -2.40 7.69 8.15
N ILE A 57 -2.43 7.09 6.95
CA ILE A 57 -1.73 7.62 5.78
C ILE A 57 -2.61 8.53 4.92
N VAL A 58 -3.92 8.29 4.87
CA VAL A 58 -4.83 8.99 3.96
C VAL A 58 -4.74 10.52 4.03
N PRO A 59 -4.68 11.18 5.21
CA PRO A 59 -4.55 12.63 5.27
C PRO A 59 -3.32 13.17 4.54
N PHE A 60 -2.20 12.48 4.70
CA PHE A 60 -0.94 12.88 4.07
C PHE A 60 -0.94 12.59 2.55
N GLU A 61 -1.48 11.45 2.14
CA GLU A 61 -1.60 11.12 0.72
C GLU A 61 -2.50 12.10 -0.02
N LEU A 62 -3.61 12.53 0.58
CA LEU A 62 -4.52 13.52 0.00
C LEU A 62 -3.80 14.84 -0.26
N ILE A 63 -3.09 15.36 0.74
CA ILE A 63 -2.31 16.60 0.61
C ILE A 63 -1.29 16.48 -0.52
N LYS A 64 -0.57 15.33 -0.57
CA LYS A 64 0.40 15.06 -1.63
C LYS A 64 -0.24 15.08 -3.01
N ILE A 65 -1.36 14.39 -3.20
CA ILE A 65 -2.04 14.29 -4.50
C ILE A 65 -2.54 15.66 -4.94
N ARG A 66 -3.16 16.43 -4.03
CA ARG A 66 -3.63 17.78 -4.33
C ARG A 66 -2.49 18.74 -4.69
N MET A 67 -1.31 18.59 -4.08
CA MET A 67 -0.13 19.38 -4.43
C MET A 67 0.51 18.97 -5.76
N GLN A 68 0.34 17.72 -6.18
CA GLN A 68 0.87 17.20 -7.43
C GLN A 68 -0.04 17.48 -8.63
N ASP A 69 -1.27 17.90 -8.40
CA ASP A 69 -2.18 18.29 -9.49
C ASP A 69 -1.62 19.51 -10.23
N VAL A 70 -1.59 19.43 -11.56
CA VAL A 70 -1.08 20.50 -12.45
C VAL A 70 -1.87 21.80 -12.28
N LYS A 71 -3.15 21.70 -11.89
CA LYS A 71 -4.04 22.84 -11.65
C LYS A 71 -4.00 23.36 -10.21
N SER A 72 -3.10 22.82 -9.36
CA SER A 72 -3.09 23.17 -7.96
C SER A 72 -2.58 24.61 -7.74
N SER A 73 -3.35 25.39 -7.00
CA SER A 73 -3.02 26.76 -6.57
C SER A 73 -2.44 26.80 -5.15
N TYR A 74 -1.97 25.69 -4.61
CA TYR A 74 -1.44 25.59 -3.25
C TYR A 74 0.04 25.97 -3.21
N LEU A 75 0.39 26.88 -2.28
CA LEU A 75 1.77 27.36 -2.10
C LEU A 75 2.66 26.34 -1.38
N GLY A 76 2.07 25.40 -0.63
CA GLY A 76 2.81 24.39 0.12
C GLY A 76 1.90 23.41 0.86
N PRO A 77 2.47 22.36 1.53
CA PRO A 77 1.68 21.33 2.22
C PRO A 77 0.79 21.91 3.32
N MET A 78 1.31 22.89 4.07
CA MET A 78 0.58 23.54 5.17
C MET A 78 -0.56 24.43 4.66
N ASP A 79 -0.36 25.11 3.53
CA ASP A 79 -1.41 25.91 2.88
C ASP A 79 -2.52 24.99 2.35
N CYS A 80 -2.15 23.87 1.72
CA CYS A 80 -3.08 22.85 1.27
C CYS A 80 -3.89 22.27 2.44
N LEU A 81 -3.23 21.92 3.55
CA LEU A 81 -3.87 21.43 4.76
C LEU A 81 -4.90 22.43 5.31
N LYS A 82 -4.48 23.70 5.53
CA LYS A 82 -5.34 24.76 6.06
C LYS A 82 -6.55 25.02 5.16
N LYS A 83 -6.34 25.14 3.85
CA LYS A 83 -7.41 25.36 2.88
C LYS A 83 -8.37 24.16 2.81
N THR A 84 -7.85 22.93 2.87
CA THR A 84 -8.69 21.72 2.90
C THR A 84 -9.58 21.69 4.14
N ILE A 85 -9.00 21.93 5.32
CA ILE A 85 -9.77 21.97 6.58
C ILE A 85 -10.81 23.11 6.56
N LYS A 86 -10.45 24.28 6.04
CA LYS A 86 -11.36 25.42 5.96
C LYS A 86 -12.55 25.18 5.02
N ASN A 87 -12.31 24.53 3.88
CA ASN A 87 -13.31 24.36 2.82
C ASN A 87 -14.12 23.07 2.96
N GLU A 88 -13.53 21.98 3.44
CA GLU A 88 -14.12 20.64 3.47
C GLU A 88 -14.23 20.07 4.90
N GLY A 89 -13.71 20.77 5.90
CA GLY A 89 -13.61 20.30 7.27
C GLY A 89 -12.55 19.21 7.46
N ILE A 90 -12.42 18.69 8.69
CA ILE A 90 -11.45 17.64 9.04
C ILE A 90 -11.78 16.33 8.27
N MET A 91 -13.06 16.03 8.07
CA MET A 91 -13.49 14.85 7.29
C MET A 91 -13.06 14.92 5.83
N GLY A 92 -12.83 16.11 5.29
CA GLY A 92 -12.26 16.31 3.95
C GLY A 92 -10.88 15.69 3.78
N LEU A 93 -10.08 15.60 4.87
CA LEU A 93 -8.76 14.96 4.85
C LEU A 93 -8.83 13.43 4.68
N TYR A 94 -9.96 12.84 5.02
CA TYR A 94 -10.19 11.40 4.90
C TYR A 94 -10.95 11.02 3.62
N LYS A 95 -11.09 11.94 2.67
CA LYS A 95 -11.72 11.68 1.38
C LYS A 95 -10.97 10.57 0.63
N GLY A 96 -11.70 9.52 0.26
CA GLY A 96 -11.12 8.34 -0.38
C GLY A 96 -10.45 7.33 0.58
N ILE A 97 -10.70 7.44 1.90
CA ILE A 97 -10.20 6.45 2.89
C ILE A 97 -10.70 5.05 2.55
N GLU A 98 -11.96 4.90 2.18
CA GLU A 98 -12.56 3.62 1.79
C GLU A 98 -11.78 2.97 0.65
N SER A 99 -11.50 3.71 -0.43
CA SER A 99 -10.70 3.21 -1.55
C SER A 99 -9.30 2.81 -1.13
N THR A 100 -8.69 3.56 -0.20
CA THR A 100 -7.35 3.25 0.32
C THR A 100 -7.37 2.00 1.21
N MET A 101 -8.42 1.82 2.02
CA MET A 101 -8.61 0.62 2.84
C MET A 101 -8.77 -0.62 1.96
N TRP A 102 -9.68 -0.60 0.99
CA TRP A 102 -9.85 -1.70 0.04
C TRP A 102 -8.56 -2.02 -0.71
N ARG A 103 -7.90 -0.99 -1.22
CA ARG A 103 -6.61 -1.10 -1.89
C ARG A 103 -5.57 -1.82 -1.03
N ASN A 104 -5.37 -1.35 0.21
CA ASN A 104 -4.35 -1.90 1.10
C ASN A 104 -4.72 -3.31 1.60
N ALA A 105 -6.00 -3.55 1.90
CA ALA A 105 -6.47 -4.86 2.32
C ALA A 105 -6.26 -5.91 1.22
N LEU A 106 -6.67 -5.62 0.00
CA LEU A 106 -6.51 -6.54 -1.14
C LEU A 106 -5.05 -6.77 -1.50
N TRP A 107 -4.23 -5.71 -1.48
CA TRP A 107 -2.81 -5.87 -1.76
C TRP A 107 -2.12 -6.72 -0.70
N ASN A 108 -2.31 -6.39 0.58
CA ASN A 108 -1.66 -7.13 1.66
C ASN A 108 -2.22 -8.55 1.79
N GLY A 109 -3.54 -8.73 1.70
CA GLY A 109 -4.17 -10.04 1.74
C GLY A 109 -3.72 -10.93 0.57
N GLY A 110 -3.72 -10.39 -0.65
CA GLY A 110 -3.24 -11.09 -1.84
C GLY A 110 -1.75 -11.42 -1.76
N TYR A 111 -0.93 -10.45 -1.36
CA TYR A 111 0.52 -10.62 -1.22
C TYR A 111 0.87 -11.73 -0.21
N PHE A 112 0.36 -11.61 1.01
CA PHE A 112 0.67 -12.59 2.06
C PHE A 112 0.04 -13.96 1.80
N GLY A 113 -1.18 -13.99 1.24
CA GLY A 113 -1.84 -15.25 0.87
C GLY A 113 -1.07 -16.01 -0.20
N VAL A 114 -0.64 -15.32 -1.24
CA VAL A 114 0.14 -15.95 -2.33
C VAL A 114 1.53 -16.35 -1.88
N ILE A 115 2.23 -15.52 -1.11
CA ILE A 115 3.55 -15.89 -0.56
C ILE A 115 3.46 -17.16 0.28
N TYR A 116 2.45 -17.25 1.14
CA TYR A 116 2.25 -18.44 1.96
C TYR A 116 2.07 -19.69 1.10
N GLN A 117 1.18 -19.62 0.09
CA GLN A 117 0.92 -20.74 -0.81
C GLN A 117 2.16 -21.13 -1.63
N VAL A 118 2.86 -20.15 -2.20
CA VAL A 118 4.07 -20.39 -3.00
C VAL A 118 5.17 -21.00 -2.13
N ARG A 119 5.38 -20.52 -0.92
CA ARG A 119 6.38 -21.09 0.00
C ARG A 119 6.07 -22.54 0.37
N ASN A 120 4.79 -22.84 0.60
CA ASN A 120 4.39 -24.22 0.91
C ASN A 120 4.55 -25.18 -0.27
N SER A 121 4.47 -24.68 -1.51
CA SER A 121 4.67 -25.47 -2.72
C SER A 121 6.13 -25.63 -3.13
N MET A 122 7.04 -24.86 -2.51
CA MET A 122 8.47 -24.93 -2.80
C MET A 122 9.19 -25.97 -1.92
N PRO A 123 10.20 -26.67 -2.47
CA PRO A 123 11.01 -27.59 -1.67
C PRO A 123 11.71 -26.86 -0.54
N VAL A 124 11.85 -27.54 0.61
CA VAL A 124 12.54 -26.99 1.78
C VAL A 124 13.97 -26.59 1.42
N ALA A 125 14.31 -25.33 1.66
CA ALA A 125 15.62 -24.80 1.33
C ALA A 125 16.69 -25.38 2.26
N LYS A 126 17.66 -26.10 1.69
CA LYS A 126 18.81 -26.67 2.41
C LYS A 126 19.94 -25.67 2.63
N THR A 127 20.01 -24.61 1.83
CA THR A 127 21.07 -23.61 1.85
C THR A 127 20.50 -22.19 1.96
N LYS A 128 21.23 -21.25 2.60
CA LYS A 128 20.84 -19.83 2.67
C LYS A 128 20.53 -19.23 1.28
N GLY A 129 21.30 -19.56 0.26
CA GLY A 129 21.08 -19.12 -1.12
C GLY A 129 19.77 -19.64 -1.72
N GLN A 130 19.39 -20.89 -1.47
CA GLN A 130 18.11 -21.47 -1.91
C GLN A 130 16.93 -20.77 -1.20
N LYS A 131 17.06 -20.48 0.10
CA LYS A 131 16.04 -19.74 0.85
C LYS A 131 15.83 -18.35 0.25
N THR A 132 16.90 -17.60 0.01
CA THR A 132 16.81 -16.27 -0.59
C THR A 132 16.19 -16.32 -1.99
N ARG A 133 16.56 -17.28 -2.83
CA ARG A 133 15.95 -17.47 -4.14
C ARG A 133 14.45 -17.77 -4.05
N ASN A 134 14.05 -18.69 -3.16
CA ASN A 134 12.67 -19.04 -2.94
C ASN A 134 11.85 -17.84 -2.44
N ASP A 135 12.40 -17.06 -1.52
CA ASP A 135 11.79 -15.83 -1.00
C ASP A 135 11.63 -14.76 -2.08
N LEU A 136 12.62 -14.61 -2.97
CA LEU A 136 12.54 -13.69 -4.11
C LEU A 136 11.45 -14.10 -5.10
N ILE A 137 11.38 -15.37 -5.45
CA ILE A 137 10.34 -15.91 -6.37
C ILE A 137 8.96 -15.74 -5.73
N ALA A 138 8.80 -16.14 -4.47
CA ALA A 138 7.53 -15.99 -3.76
C ALA A 138 7.11 -14.51 -3.64
N GLY A 139 8.06 -13.62 -3.37
CA GLY A 139 7.83 -12.19 -3.31
C GLY A 139 7.45 -11.59 -4.66
N ALA A 140 8.10 -12.02 -5.74
CA ALA A 140 7.78 -11.56 -7.10
C ALA A 140 6.36 -11.99 -7.52
N ILE A 141 6.02 -13.27 -7.33
CA ILE A 141 4.68 -13.80 -7.65
C ILE A 141 3.62 -13.11 -6.78
N GLY A 142 3.83 -13.06 -5.45
CA GLY A 142 2.91 -12.42 -4.51
C GLY A 142 2.73 -10.94 -4.80
N GLY A 143 3.81 -10.23 -5.12
CA GLY A 143 3.77 -8.82 -5.50
C GLY A 143 3.00 -8.56 -6.79
N THR A 144 3.16 -9.42 -7.80
CA THR A 144 2.44 -9.31 -9.07
C THR A 144 0.93 -9.55 -8.87
N VAL A 145 0.56 -10.62 -8.16
CA VAL A 145 -0.85 -10.92 -7.86
C VAL A 145 -1.46 -9.83 -6.97
N GLY A 146 -0.74 -9.39 -5.91
CA GLY A 146 -1.19 -8.30 -5.07
C GLY A 146 -1.41 -7.01 -5.86
N THR A 147 -0.52 -6.68 -6.80
CA THR A 147 -0.65 -5.53 -7.69
C THR A 147 -1.82 -5.70 -8.66
N MET A 148 -2.06 -6.90 -9.18
CA MET A 148 -3.19 -7.17 -10.05
C MET A 148 -4.53 -6.93 -9.35
N LEU A 149 -4.68 -7.42 -8.12
CA LEU A 149 -5.88 -7.21 -7.30
C LEU A 149 -6.08 -5.74 -6.88
N ASN A 150 -4.99 -5.04 -6.66
CA ASN A 150 -4.98 -3.67 -6.18
C ASN A 150 -5.22 -2.61 -7.27
N THR A 151 -4.79 -2.86 -8.52
CA THR A 151 -4.78 -1.84 -9.57
C THR A 151 -6.14 -1.19 -9.83
N PRO A 152 -7.28 -1.91 -9.89
CA PRO A 152 -8.59 -1.29 -10.05
C PRO A 152 -8.90 -0.24 -8.96
N PHE A 153 -8.54 -0.56 -7.72
CA PHE A 153 -8.77 0.33 -6.57
C PHE A 153 -7.82 1.53 -6.56
N ASP A 154 -6.62 1.39 -7.10
CA ASP A 154 -5.70 2.52 -7.31
C ASP A 154 -6.26 3.53 -8.32
N VAL A 155 -6.85 3.06 -9.41
CA VAL A 155 -7.49 3.93 -10.41
C VAL A 155 -8.67 4.67 -9.79
N VAL A 156 -9.54 3.96 -9.10
CA VAL A 156 -10.69 4.58 -8.40
C VAL A 156 -10.22 5.59 -7.37
N LYS A 157 -9.23 5.23 -6.54
CA LYS A 157 -8.66 6.12 -5.52
C LYS A 157 -8.15 7.42 -6.14
N SER A 158 -7.35 7.31 -7.20
CA SER A 158 -6.80 8.50 -7.85
C SER A 158 -7.89 9.42 -8.40
N ARG A 159 -8.98 8.85 -8.94
CA ARG A 159 -10.13 9.62 -9.43
C ARG A 159 -10.89 10.32 -8.30
N ILE A 160 -11.12 9.64 -7.17
CA ILE A 160 -11.81 10.23 -6.00
C ILE A 160 -10.97 11.35 -5.38
N GLN A 161 -9.65 11.16 -5.29
CA GLN A 161 -8.77 12.10 -4.60
C GLN A 161 -8.34 13.30 -5.47
N SER A 162 -8.34 13.17 -6.80
CA SER A 162 -8.01 14.26 -7.72
C SER A 162 -9.15 15.25 -7.93
N VAL A 163 -10.39 14.92 -7.54
CA VAL A 163 -11.53 15.84 -7.66
C VAL A 163 -11.52 16.83 -6.51
N ASP A 164 -11.15 18.10 -6.78
CA ASP A 164 -11.31 19.18 -5.82
C ASP A 164 -12.80 19.52 -5.62
N ALA A 165 -13.18 19.77 -4.37
CA ALA A 165 -14.55 20.10 -4.00
C ALA A 165 -15.09 21.39 -4.68
N VAL A 166 -14.17 22.24 -5.15
CA VAL A 166 -14.50 23.53 -5.78
C VAL A 166 -14.82 23.39 -7.27
N SER A 167 -14.41 22.30 -7.94
CA SER A 167 -14.42 22.20 -9.39
C SER A 167 -15.64 21.51 -9.99
N SER A 168 -16.51 20.86 -9.23
CA SER A 168 -17.63 20.12 -9.85
C SER A 168 -18.91 20.17 -9.02
N ALA A 169 -19.94 20.76 -9.62
CA ALA A 169 -21.30 20.77 -9.10
C ALA A 169 -21.92 19.36 -8.92
N VAL A 170 -21.34 18.35 -9.55
CA VAL A 170 -21.76 16.95 -9.44
C VAL A 170 -20.59 16.09 -9.02
N LYS A 171 -20.65 15.52 -7.83
CA LYS A 171 -19.65 14.55 -7.33
C LYS A 171 -19.85 13.22 -8.07
N LYS A 172 -19.19 13.05 -9.20
CA LYS A 172 -19.25 11.82 -10.00
C LYS A 172 -18.67 10.60 -9.29
N TYR A 173 -17.62 10.82 -8.50
CA TYR A 173 -16.90 9.76 -7.78
C TYR A 173 -16.91 10.05 -6.27
N ASN A 174 -17.71 9.32 -5.50
CA ASN A 174 -17.82 9.50 -4.05
C ASN A 174 -17.32 8.28 -3.27
N TRP A 175 -17.85 7.11 -3.60
CA TRP A 175 -17.57 5.84 -2.93
C TRP A 175 -16.83 4.89 -3.86
N CYS A 176 -16.02 3.99 -3.29
CA CYS A 176 -15.12 3.12 -4.05
C CYS A 176 -15.87 2.20 -5.02
N LEU A 177 -16.81 1.39 -4.52
CA LEU A 177 -17.51 0.40 -5.33
C LEU A 177 -18.40 1.01 -6.42
N PRO A 178 -19.24 2.03 -6.14
CA PRO A 178 -20.00 2.72 -7.19
C PRO A 178 -19.09 3.36 -8.25
N SER A 179 -17.99 3.99 -7.84
CA SER A 179 -17.05 4.61 -8.78
C SER A 179 -16.36 3.57 -9.67
N LEU A 180 -16.06 2.39 -9.13
CA LEU A 180 -15.52 1.27 -9.91
C LEU A 180 -16.49 0.84 -11.02
N LEU A 181 -17.77 0.71 -10.68
CA LEU A 181 -18.81 0.35 -11.65
C LEU A 181 -19.00 1.44 -12.72
N VAL A 182 -18.98 2.72 -12.32
CA VAL A 182 -19.08 3.85 -13.25
C VAL A 182 -17.93 3.85 -14.24
N ILE A 183 -16.68 3.70 -13.76
CA ILE A 183 -15.49 3.64 -14.63
C ILE A 183 -15.56 2.43 -15.56
N CYS A 184 -16.00 1.28 -15.06
CA CYS A 184 -16.13 0.07 -15.87
C CYS A 184 -17.17 0.23 -17.00
N ARG A 185 -18.30 0.89 -16.71
CA ARG A 185 -19.37 1.13 -17.70
C ARG A 185 -19.02 2.20 -18.73
N GLU A 186 -18.35 3.27 -18.32
CA GLU A 186 -18.07 4.43 -19.21
C GLU A 186 -16.77 4.27 -19.99
N GLU A 187 -15.71 3.76 -19.36
CA GLU A 187 -14.37 3.69 -19.95
C GLU A 187 -13.95 2.24 -20.28
N GLY A 188 -14.75 1.25 -19.83
CA GLY A 188 -14.49 -0.15 -20.03
C GLY A 188 -13.52 -0.75 -19.00
N PHE A 189 -13.50 -2.09 -18.95
CA PHE A 189 -12.69 -2.84 -17.96
C PHE A 189 -11.17 -2.56 -18.07
N ARG A 190 -10.66 -2.31 -19.28
CA ARG A 190 -9.24 -1.98 -19.51
C ARG A 190 -8.80 -0.70 -18.82
N ALA A 191 -9.69 0.26 -18.61
CA ALA A 191 -9.39 1.51 -17.92
C ALA A 191 -9.01 1.28 -16.44
N LEU A 192 -9.56 0.25 -15.80
CA LEU A 192 -9.25 -0.14 -14.43
C LEU A 192 -7.83 -0.69 -14.25
N TYR A 193 -7.22 -1.16 -15.33
CA TYR A 193 -5.83 -1.67 -15.34
C TYR A 193 -4.83 -0.68 -15.95
N LYS A 194 -5.24 0.57 -16.16
CA LYS A 194 -4.35 1.63 -16.66
C LYS A 194 -3.22 1.85 -15.65
N GLY A 195 -1.98 1.62 -16.12
CA GLY A 195 -0.78 1.72 -15.28
C GLY A 195 -0.37 0.43 -14.57
N PHE A 196 -1.01 -0.72 -14.83
CA PHE A 196 -0.61 -2.02 -14.26
C PHE A 196 0.81 -2.42 -14.69
N VAL A 197 1.10 -2.38 -15.99
CA VAL A 197 2.42 -2.77 -16.53
C VAL A 197 3.57 -1.97 -15.93
N PRO A 198 3.54 -0.61 -15.92
CA PRO A 198 4.61 0.16 -15.28
C PRO A 198 4.75 -0.13 -13.79
N LYS A 199 3.68 -0.47 -13.07
CA LYS A 199 3.75 -0.86 -11.66
C LYS A 199 4.49 -2.17 -11.47
N VAL A 200 4.16 -3.20 -12.26
CA VAL A 200 4.83 -4.50 -12.21
C VAL A 200 6.29 -4.37 -12.60
N CYS A 201 6.60 -3.66 -13.67
CA CYS A 201 7.99 -3.42 -14.09
C CYS A 201 8.82 -2.69 -13.02
N ARG A 202 8.19 -1.84 -12.20
CA ARG A 202 8.87 -1.14 -11.09
C ARG A 202 9.10 -2.05 -9.88
N LEU A 203 8.29 -3.09 -9.68
CA LEU A 203 8.41 -3.99 -8.52
C LEU A 203 9.73 -4.75 -8.50
N ALA A 204 10.18 -5.28 -9.62
CA ALA A 204 11.39 -6.07 -9.70
C ALA A 204 12.66 -5.26 -9.33
N PRO A 205 12.99 -4.13 -10.00
CA PRO A 205 14.17 -3.35 -9.64
C PRO A 205 14.03 -2.67 -8.27
N GLY A 206 12.83 -2.23 -7.90
CA GLY A 206 12.57 -1.59 -6.61
C GLY A 206 12.73 -2.55 -5.42
N GLY A 207 12.28 -3.79 -5.57
CA GLY A 207 12.43 -4.83 -4.55
C GLY A 207 13.89 -5.26 -4.39
N SER A 208 14.58 -5.45 -5.49
CA SER A 208 16.02 -5.82 -5.49
C SER A 208 16.90 -4.75 -4.86
N LEU A 209 16.70 -3.48 -5.24
CA LEU A 209 17.45 -2.35 -4.67
C LEU A 209 17.19 -2.22 -3.18
N MET A 210 15.92 -2.35 -2.76
CA MET A 210 15.55 -2.29 -1.35
C MET A 210 16.21 -3.42 -0.54
N LEU A 211 16.27 -4.64 -1.09
CA LEU A 211 16.92 -5.77 -0.42
C LEU A 211 18.43 -5.53 -0.25
N VAL A 212 19.12 -5.03 -1.29
CA VAL A 212 20.55 -4.72 -1.25
C VAL A 212 20.84 -3.65 -0.21
N VAL A 213 20.07 -2.53 -0.22
CA VAL A 213 20.25 -1.44 0.73
C VAL A 213 19.94 -1.92 2.16
N PHE A 214 18.86 -2.66 2.36
CA PHE A 214 18.50 -3.19 3.69
C PHE A 214 19.57 -4.13 4.24
N THR A 215 20.06 -5.07 3.41
CA THR A 215 21.10 -6.02 3.81
C THR A 215 22.42 -5.29 4.11
N GLY A 216 22.78 -4.32 3.27
CA GLY A 216 23.98 -3.49 3.48
C GLY A 216 23.91 -2.70 4.80
N MET A 217 22.79 -2.05 5.06
CA MET A 217 22.59 -1.31 6.32
C MET A 217 22.59 -2.24 7.55
N MET A 218 21.91 -3.39 7.48
CA MET A 218 21.92 -4.35 8.58
C MET A 218 23.33 -4.89 8.86
N ASN A 219 24.11 -5.16 7.85
CA ASN A 219 25.50 -5.56 8.03
C ASN A 219 26.33 -4.43 8.66
N PHE A 220 26.22 -3.20 8.14
CA PHE A 220 26.90 -2.03 8.70
C PHE A 220 26.57 -1.81 10.19
N PHE A 221 25.30 -1.85 10.58
CA PHE A 221 24.90 -1.71 11.99
C PHE A 221 25.35 -2.90 12.85
N ARG A 222 25.39 -4.10 12.28
CA ARG A 222 25.92 -5.28 12.98
C ARG A 222 27.41 -5.15 13.22
N ASP A 223 28.17 -4.71 12.23
CA ASP A 223 29.62 -4.50 12.35
C ASP A 223 29.94 -3.36 13.34
N LEU A 224 29.12 -2.29 13.38
CA LEU A 224 29.21 -1.24 14.39
C LEU A 224 28.94 -1.73 15.82
N LYS A 225 28.00 -2.68 15.98
CA LYS A 225 27.56 -3.18 17.31
C LYS A 225 28.45 -4.27 17.86
N TYR A 226 29.06 -5.07 17.01
CA TYR A 226 29.85 -6.25 17.42
C TYR A 226 31.33 -6.15 17.09
N GLY A 227 31.79 -5.01 16.56
CA GLY A 227 33.18 -4.62 16.44
C GLY A 227 34.11 -5.71 15.87
N HIS A 228 34.16 -5.84 14.58
CA HIS A 228 35.31 -6.40 13.88
C HIS A 228 35.63 -5.51 12.71
#